data_5f0288e6ba308d65e6cd0af9b6515dcb
#
_entry.id   5f0288e6ba308d65e6cd0af9b6515dcb
#
_cell.length_a   1.000
_cell.length_b   1.000
_cell.length_c   1.000
_cell.angle_alpha   90.00
_cell.angle_beta   90.00
_cell.angle_gamma   90.00
#
_symmetry.space_group_name_H-M   'P 1'
#
loop_
_entity.id
_entity.type
_entity.pdbx_description
1 polymer ?
#
loop_
_entity_poly.entity_id
_entity_poly.type
_entity_poly.pdbx_seq_one_letter_code
_entity_poly.pdbx_strand_id
1 'polypeptide(L)'
;MADLAQVTYCGLYCGLCSQRNRIPPRARALQEAMHKDGWELWGPGIPGFEAFWSFLGGLASSEPRCSCREGRCGPPFCGIRKCAQEKGIEVCAFCDDYPCERILGLAKGYVTLLADGQRMRAIGIDAWIQEQEERCKTGFAYVDIRCEPYEVPDK
;
A
#
# COMPACT_ATOMS: atom_id res chain seq x y z
N MET A 1 -7.40 6.57 -20.12
CA MET A 1 -6.93 7.29 -18.92
C MET A 1 -6.66 6.26 -17.85
N ALA A 2 -5.47 6.30 -17.30
CA ALA A 2 -5.10 5.38 -16.24
C ALA A 2 -5.82 5.73 -14.92
N ASP A 3 -6.05 4.73 -14.08
CA ASP A 3 -6.76 4.90 -12.82
C ASP A 3 -5.85 5.53 -11.75
N LEU A 4 -5.92 6.86 -11.63
CA LEU A 4 -5.22 7.62 -10.59
C LEU A 4 -5.60 7.20 -9.16
N ALA A 5 -6.73 6.54 -8.95
CA ALA A 5 -7.11 6.02 -7.63
C ALA A 5 -6.10 5.00 -7.09
N GLN A 6 -5.33 4.35 -7.97
CA GLN A 6 -4.26 3.43 -7.60
C GLN A 6 -2.91 4.12 -7.31
N VAL A 7 -2.79 5.42 -7.55
CA VAL A 7 -1.55 6.18 -7.32
C VAL A 7 -1.72 7.08 -6.09
N THR A 8 -0.81 6.95 -5.14
CA THR A 8 -0.79 7.81 -3.95
C THR A 8 -0.25 9.20 -4.29
N TYR A 9 -0.52 10.19 -3.46
CA TYR A 9 0.07 11.53 -3.61
C TYR A 9 1.61 11.51 -3.59
N CYS A 10 2.22 10.63 -2.81
CA CYS A 10 3.69 10.52 -2.75
C CYS A 10 4.31 9.78 -3.94
N GLY A 11 3.51 9.16 -4.82
CA GLY A 11 4.00 8.46 -6.00
C GLY A 11 4.17 6.94 -5.83
N LEU A 12 3.65 6.35 -4.74
CA LEU A 12 3.58 4.89 -4.62
C LEU A 12 2.37 4.34 -5.39
N TYR A 13 2.50 3.15 -5.94
CA TYR A 13 1.41 2.43 -6.60
C TYR A 13 0.72 1.47 -5.65
N CYS A 14 -0.58 1.63 -5.44
CA CYS A 14 -1.35 0.85 -4.48
C CYS A 14 -1.35 -0.66 -4.80
N GLY A 15 -1.30 -1.03 -6.08
CA GLY A 15 -1.24 -2.43 -6.51
C GLY A 15 0.04 -3.16 -6.06
N LEU A 16 1.12 -2.42 -5.74
CA LEU A 16 2.37 -2.98 -5.20
C LEU A 16 2.43 -3.00 -3.67
N CYS A 17 1.37 -2.55 -3.00
CA CYS A 17 1.29 -2.57 -1.55
C CYS A 17 0.88 -3.97 -1.05
N SER A 18 1.66 -4.57 -0.17
CA SER A 18 1.36 -5.90 0.39
C SER A 18 0.05 -5.96 1.17
N GLN A 19 -0.39 -4.84 1.74
CA GLN A 19 -1.70 -4.70 2.38
C GLN A 19 -2.87 -4.92 1.41
N ARG A 20 -2.65 -4.77 0.11
CA ARG A 20 -3.66 -4.94 -0.92
C ARG A 20 -3.46 -6.19 -1.76
N ASN A 21 -2.21 -6.54 -2.09
CA ASN A 21 -1.93 -7.60 -3.04
C ASN A 21 -1.45 -8.92 -2.41
N ARG A 22 -0.93 -8.92 -1.18
CA ARG A 22 -0.37 -10.13 -0.54
C ARG A 22 -1.13 -10.60 0.68
N ILE A 23 -1.44 -9.69 1.60
CA ILE A 23 -2.07 -10.05 2.87
C ILE A 23 -3.47 -10.62 2.65
N PRO A 24 -4.37 -9.99 1.88
CA PRO A 24 -5.72 -10.52 1.71
C PRO A 24 -5.79 -11.93 1.09
N PRO A 25 -5.08 -12.24 0.00
CA PRO A 25 -5.14 -13.60 -0.55
C PRO A 25 -4.54 -14.66 0.37
N ARG A 26 -3.49 -14.31 1.15
CA ARG A 26 -2.90 -15.23 2.13
C ARG A 26 -3.81 -15.43 3.34
N ALA A 27 -4.47 -14.38 3.81
CA ALA A 27 -5.45 -14.47 4.86
C ALA A 27 -6.65 -15.33 4.45
N ARG A 28 -7.14 -15.18 3.21
CA ARG A 28 -8.18 -16.06 2.65
C ARG A 28 -7.74 -17.52 2.61
N ALA A 29 -6.54 -17.78 2.10
CA ALA A 29 -6.02 -19.15 2.02
C ALA A 29 -5.89 -19.79 3.41
N LEU A 30 -5.45 -19.04 4.43
CA LEU A 30 -5.41 -19.50 5.81
C LEU A 30 -6.82 -19.75 6.35
N GLN A 31 -7.74 -18.82 6.17
CA GLN A 31 -9.12 -18.95 6.62
C GLN A 31 -9.82 -20.16 5.99
N GLU A 32 -9.62 -20.38 4.69
CA GLU A 32 -10.16 -21.54 3.97
C GLU A 32 -9.57 -22.87 4.50
N ALA A 33 -8.26 -22.91 4.77
CA ALA A 33 -7.62 -24.10 5.34
C ALA A 33 -8.18 -24.41 6.73
N MET A 34 -8.30 -23.40 7.58
CA MET A 34 -8.88 -23.55 8.92
C MET A 34 -10.35 -23.95 8.87
N HIS A 35 -11.14 -23.38 7.95
CA HIS A 35 -12.54 -23.77 7.74
C HIS A 35 -12.66 -25.25 7.37
N LYS A 36 -11.86 -25.73 6.40
CA LYS A 36 -11.84 -27.14 5.99
C LYS A 36 -11.45 -28.08 7.14
N ASP A 37 -10.63 -27.62 8.05
CA ASP A 37 -10.18 -28.36 9.23
C ASP A 37 -11.16 -28.26 10.43
N GLY A 38 -12.27 -27.55 10.27
CA GLY A 38 -13.36 -27.46 11.24
C GLY A 38 -13.12 -26.48 12.40
N TRP A 39 -12.21 -25.52 12.25
CA TRP A 39 -11.87 -24.58 13.32
C TRP A 39 -13.05 -23.78 13.87
N GLU A 40 -14.06 -23.53 13.10
CA GLU A 40 -15.29 -22.84 13.55
C GLU A 40 -16.10 -23.65 14.55
N LEU A 41 -15.94 -25.00 14.57
CA LEU A 41 -16.64 -25.89 15.48
C LEU A 41 -15.94 -25.99 16.84
N TRP A 42 -14.63 -26.13 16.83
CA TRP A 42 -13.86 -26.38 18.06
C TRP A 42 -12.97 -25.22 18.50
N GLY A 43 -12.65 -24.29 17.61
CA GLY A 43 -11.86 -23.11 17.89
C GLY A 43 -12.44 -22.18 18.97
N PRO A 44 -13.77 -22.01 19.10
CA PRO A 44 -14.36 -21.19 20.15
C PRO A 44 -13.96 -21.59 21.57
N GLY A 45 -13.50 -22.83 21.78
CA GLY A 45 -12.94 -23.30 23.06
C GLY A 45 -11.53 -22.76 23.36
N ILE A 46 -10.87 -22.13 22.40
CA ILE A 46 -9.50 -21.61 22.54
C ILE A 46 -9.56 -20.13 22.93
N PRO A 47 -8.90 -19.71 24.02
CA PRO A 47 -8.86 -18.30 24.37
C PRO A 47 -8.29 -17.42 23.25
N GLY A 48 -9.03 -16.37 22.89
CA GLY A 48 -8.64 -15.43 21.83
C GLY A 48 -9.06 -15.83 20.41
N PHE A 49 -9.61 -17.01 20.19
CA PHE A 49 -10.02 -17.48 18.88
C PHE A 49 -11.00 -16.53 18.18
N GLU A 50 -12.04 -16.07 18.86
CA GLU A 50 -13.06 -15.20 18.29
C GLU A 50 -12.47 -13.88 17.76
N ALA A 51 -11.58 -13.26 18.54
CA ALA A 51 -10.90 -12.05 18.13
C ALA A 51 -9.98 -12.29 16.92
N PHE A 52 -9.23 -13.39 16.95
CA PHE A 52 -8.38 -13.80 15.82
C PHE A 52 -9.21 -14.08 14.57
N TRP A 53 -10.29 -14.87 14.68
CA TRP A 53 -11.13 -15.27 13.56
C TRP A 53 -11.79 -14.06 12.89
N SER A 54 -12.30 -13.14 13.70
CA SER A 54 -12.86 -11.88 13.21
C SER A 54 -11.80 -11.02 12.50
N PHE A 55 -10.61 -10.91 13.08
CA PHE A 55 -9.52 -10.15 12.48
C PHE A 55 -9.03 -10.79 11.18
N LEU A 56 -8.86 -12.12 11.16
CA LEU A 56 -8.49 -12.88 9.96
C LEU A 56 -9.51 -12.67 8.83
N GLY A 57 -10.81 -12.79 9.15
CA GLY A 57 -11.89 -12.51 8.20
C GLY A 57 -11.83 -11.09 7.64
N GLY A 58 -11.53 -10.14 8.51
CA GLY A 58 -11.29 -8.77 8.10
C GLY A 58 -10.09 -8.59 7.15
N LEU A 59 -9.00 -9.32 7.36
CA LEU A 59 -7.83 -9.31 6.45
C LEU A 59 -8.12 -10.04 5.14
N ALA A 60 -8.91 -11.10 5.18
CA ALA A 60 -9.31 -11.91 4.03
C ALA A 60 -10.29 -11.18 3.09
N SER A 61 -10.93 -10.11 3.56
CA SER A 61 -11.87 -9.32 2.78
C SER A 61 -11.23 -8.82 1.48
N SER A 62 -11.97 -8.89 0.38
CA SER A 62 -11.51 -8.45 -0.93
C SER A 62 -11.55 -6.92 -1.12
N GLU A 63 -12.20 -6.22 -0.19
CA GLU A 63 -12.28 -4.77 -0.28
C GLU A 63 -10.95 -4.11 0.09
N PRO A 64 -10.43 -3.21 -0.75
CA PRO A 64 -9.22 -2.48 -0.43
C PRO A 64 -9.46 -1.62 0.82
N ARG A 65 -8.75 -1.95 1.89
CA ARG A 65 -8.92 -1.27 3.19
C ARG A 65 -8.43 0.16 3.19
N CYS A 66 -7.58 0.52 2.24
CA CYS A 66 -7.00 1.85 2.20
C CYS A 66 -7.00 2.44 0.79
N SER A 67 -7.29 3.73 0.74
CA SER A 67 -7.08 4.57 -0.42
C SER A 67 -6.44 5.88 0.06
N CYS A 68 -5.28 6.20 -0.50
CA CYS A 68 -4.61 7.45 -0.17
C CYS A 68 -5.46 8.66 -0.59
N ARG A 69 -6.13 8.56 -1.74
CA ARG A 69 -6.99 9.60 -2.29
C ARG A 69 -8.21 9.89 -1.40
N GLU A 70 -8.74 8.86 -0.76
CA GLU A 70 -9.88 8.96 0.15
C GLU A 70 -9.47 9.25 1.60
N GLY A 71 -8.18 9.46 1.87
CA GLY A 71 -7.69 9.72 3.21
C GLY A 71 -7.63 8.51 4.14
N ARG A 72 -7.88 7.30 3.63
CA ARG A 72 -7.98 6.05 4.41
C ARG A 72 -6.69 5.22 4.42
N CYS A 73 -5.61 5.70 3.80
CA CYS A 73 -4.33 4.99 3.71
C CYS A 73 -3.21 5.75 4.43
N GLY A 74 -2.36 5.01 5.11
CA GLY A 74 -1.26 5.56 5.88
C GLY A 74 -1.74 6.28 7.14
N PRO A 75 -0.87 7.04 7.80
CA PRO A 75 -1.24 7.78 8.99
C PRO A 75 -2.33 8.83 8.66
N PRO A 76 -3.31 9.04 9.55
CA PRO A 76 -4.38 10.02 9.34
C PRO A 76 -3.83 11.44 9.13
N PHE A 77 -2.64 11.72 9.63
CA PHE A 77 -1.96 13.03 9.53
C PHE A 77 -0.86 13.03 8.45
N CYS A 78 -1.01 12.31 7.37
CA CYS A 78 0.00 12.27 6.32
C CYS A 78 0.30 13.68 5.77
N GLY A 79 1.45 14.24 6.15
CA GLY A 79 1.87 15.58 5.75
C GLY A 79 2.12 15.71 4.25
N ILE A 80 2.47 14.60 3.57
CA ILE A 80 2.63 14.57 2.11
C ILE A 80 1.26 14.76 1.43
N ARG A 81 0.26 13.98 1.85
CA ARG A 81 -1.11 14.09 1.31
C ARG A 81 -1.67 15.49 1.52
N LYS A 82 -1.57 16.01 2.74
CA LYS A 82 -2.02 17.37 3.07
C LYS A 82 -1.36 18.42 2.17
N CYS A 83 -0.03 18.38 2.06
CA CYS A 83 0.72 19.32 1.23
C CYS A 83 0.33 19.22 -0.24
N ALA A 84 0.17 18.01 -0.80
CA ALA A 84 -0.23 17.83 -2.19
C ALA A 84 -1.64 18.38 -2.46
N GLN A 85 -2.58 18.14 -1.53
CA GLN A 85 -3.94 18.67 -1.61
C GLN A 85 -3.96 20.21 -1.55
N GLU A 86 -3.21 20.82 -0.62
CA GLU A 86 -3.10 22.28 -0.48
C GLU A 86 -2.48 22.95 -1.73
N LYS A 87 -1.55 22.26 -2.39
CA LYS A 87 -0.91 22.72 -3.63
C LYS A 87 -1.70 22.37 -4.90
N GLY A 88 -2.79 21.60 -4.81
CA GLY A 88 -3.55 21.13 -5.96
C GLY A 88 -2.76 20.16 -6.87
N ILE A 89 -1.81 19.41 -6.30
CA ILE A 89 -0.93 18.51 -7.05
C ILE A 89 -1.48 17.08 -6.96
N GLU A 90 -1.61 16.41 -8.09
CA GLU A 90 -2.10 15.03 -8.14
C GLU A 90 -1.07 14.02 -7.65
N VAL A 91 0.21 14.20 -8.00
CA VAL A 91 1.32 13.37 -7.54
C VAL A 91 2.54 14.23 -7.29
N CYS A 92 3.21 14.03 -6.16
CA CYS A 92 4.38 14.81 -5.75
C CYS A 92 5.52 14.80 -6.78
N ALA A 93 5.62 13.77 -7.60
CA ALA A 93 6.58 13.71 -8.69
C ALA A 93 6.47 14.91 -9.66
N PHE A 94 5.30 15.52 -9.78
CA PHE A 94 5.08 16.70 -10.64
C PHE A 94 5.14 18.05 -9.89
N CYS A 95 5.51 18.03 -8.62
CA CYS A 95 5.74 19.24 -7.84
C CYS A 95 7.05 19.91 -8.24
N ASP A 96 7.08 21.24 -8.27
CA ASP A 96 8.30 22.01 -8.56
C ASP A 96 9.39 21.79 -7.50
N ASP A 97 8.98 21.53 -6.24
CA ASP A 97 9.90 21.25 -5.13
C ASP A 97 10.33 19.78 -5.05
N TYR A 98 9.99 18.94 -6.02
CA TYR A 98 10.33 17.52 -5.96
C TYR A 98 11.79 17.25 -6.34
N PRO A 99 12.53 16.41 -5.56
CA PRO A 99 12.12 15.75 -4.31
C PRO A 99 12.33 16.68 -3.10
N CYS A 100 11.26 16.94 -2.36
CA CYS A 100 11.32 17.70 -1.12
C CYS A 100 11.72 16.81 0.08
N GLU A 101 12.03 17.43 1.24
CA GLU A 101 12.45 16.71 2.44
C GLU A 101 11.47 15.59 2.87
N ARG A 102 10.14 15.80 2.72
CA ARG A 102 9.13 14.78 3.05
C ARG A 102 9.24 13.55 2.15
N ILE A 103 9.48 13.76 0.86
CA ILE A 103 9.68 12.67 -0.10
C ILE A 103 11.02 11.97 0.15
N LEU A 104 12.08 12.70 0.43
CA LEU A 104 13.38 12.14 0.79
C LEU A 104 13.30 11.31 2.07
N GLY A 105 12.54 11.78 3.07
CA GLY A 105 12.28 11.00 4.29
C GLY A 105 11.57 9.67 4.00
N LEU A 106 10.52 9.71 3.17
CA LEU A 106 9.78 8.51 2.79
C LEU A 106 10.61 7.54 1.94
N ALA A 107 11.49 8.06 1.09
CA ALA A 107 12.37 7.27 0.23
C ALA A 107 13.35 6.38 1.01
N LYS A 108 13.66 6.70 2.27
CA LYS A 108 14.47 5.84 3.13
C LYS A 108 13.84 4.46 3.34
N GLY A 109 12.50 4.39 3.41
CA GLY A 109 11.77 3.13 3.56
C GLY A 109 11.27 2.54 2.22
N TYR A 110 11.30 3.33 1.14
CA TYR A 110 10.82 2.93 -0.20
C TYR A 110 11.89 3.28 -1.23
N VAL A 111 12.89 2.42 -1.36
CA VAL A 111 14.12 2.69 -2.12
C VAL A 111 13.92 3.00 -3.61
N THR A 112 12.80 2.57 -4.21
CA THR A 112 12.48 2.88 -5.61
C THR A 112 11.72 4.18 -5.79
N LEU A 113 11.26 4.83 -4.71
CA LEU A 113 10.36 5.97 -4.78
C LEU A 113 10.90 7.13 -5.64
N LEU A 114 12.18 7.46 -5.50
CA LEU A 114 12.79 8.55 -6.27
C LEU A 114 12.96 8.19 -7.74
N ALA A 115 13.40 6.97 -8.02
CA ALA A 115 13.54 6.46 -9.40
C ALA A 115 12.17 6.37 -10.07
N ASP A 116 11.16 5.88 -9.37
CA ASP A 116 9.78 5.80 -9.86
C ASP A 116 9.22 7.21 -10.15
N GLY A 117 9.50 8.19 -9.31
CA GLY A 117 9.11 9.59 -9.54
C GLY A 117 9.80 10.22 -10.76
N GLN A 118 11.11 9.96 -10.94
CA GLN A 118 11.84 10.40 -12.13
C GLN A 118 11.29 9.72 -13.39
N ARG A 119 11.02 8.41 -13.32
CA ARG A 119 10.42 7.65 -14.41
C ARG A 119 9.06 8.20 -14.80
N MET A 120 8.21 8.49 -13.81
CA MET A 120 6.89 9.09 -14.00
C MET A 120 6.98 10.44 -14.73
N ARG A 121 7.95 11.30 -14.38
CA ARG A 121 8.22 12.56 -15.10
C ARG A 121 8.65 12.33 -16.55
N ALA A 122 9.46 11.31 -16.80
CA ALA A 122 10.03 11.05 -18.11
C ALA A 122 9.02 10.52 -19.12
N ILE A 123 8.14 9.61 -18.70
CA ILE A 123 7.21 8.90 -19.62
C ILE A 123 5.74 9.30 -19.43
N GLY A 124 5.44 10.13 -18.44
CA GLY A 124 4.07 10.48 -18.06
C GLY A 124 3.43 9.44 -17.14
N ILE A 125 2.37 9.86 -16.44
CA ILE A 125 1.73 9.05 -15.40
C ILE A 125 0.99 7.83 -15.96
N ASP A 126 0.34 7.97 -17.11
CA ASP A 126 -0.43 6.87 -17.73
C ASP A 126 0.48 5.71 -18.13
N ALA A 127 1.59 6.01 -18.79
CA ALA A 127 2.58 4.99 -19.17
C ALA A 127 3.26 4.37 -17.94
N TRP A 128 3.56 5.18 -16.91
CA TRP A 128 4.13 4.68 -15.68
C TRP A 128 3.17 3.73 -14.93
N ILE A 129 1.87 4.01 -14.90
CA ILE A 129 0.88 3.12 -14.30
C ILE A 129 0.87 1.77 -15.02
N GLN A 130 0.91 1.75 -16.36
CA GLN A 130 1.01 0.50 -17.11
C GLN A 130 2.25 -0.33 -16.72
N GLU A 131 3.40 0.32 -16.54
CA GLU A 131 4.61 -0.35 -16.04
C GLU A 131 4.39 -0.94 -14.63
N GLN A 132 3.66 -0.23 -13.74
CA GLN A 132 3.37 -0.76 -12.40
C GLN A 132 2.39 -1.93 -12.45
N GLU A 133 1.41 -1.91 -13.33
CA GLU A 133 0.49 -3.04 -13.56
C GLU A 133 1.24 -4.30 -14.01
N GLU A 134 2.21 -4.15 -14.90
CA GLU A 134 3.07 -5.27 -15.30
C GLU A 134 3.93 -5.77 -14.11
N ARG A 135 4.49 -4.88 -13.30
CA ARG A 135 5.19 -5.27 -12.07
C ARG A 135 4.28 -6.04 -11.10
N CYS A 136 3.01 -5.66 -10.99
CA CYS A 136 2.05 -6.40 -10.17
C CYS A 136 1.90 -7.86 -10.64
N LYS A 137 1.89 -8.10 -11.94
CA LYS A 137 1.76 -9.45 -12.53
C LYS A 137 2.95 -10.35 -12.19
N THR A 138 4.13 -9.79 -11.95
CA THR A 138 5.31 -10.56 -11.50
C THR A 138 5.24 -10.99 -10.04
N GLY A 139 4.25 -10.55 -9.30
CA GLY A 139 4.11 -10.81 -7.86
C GLY A 139 4.98 -9.90 -6.98
N PHE A 140 5.64 -8.90 -7.56
CA PHE A 140 6.43 -7.93 -6.81
C PHE A 140 5.57 -7.10 -5.86
N ALA A 141 6.11 -6.80 -4.69
CA ALA A 141 5.56 -5.81 -3.76
C ALA A 141 6.69 -4.99 -3.11
N TYR A 142 6.38 -3.78 -2.69
CA TYR A 142 7.40 -2.90 -2.07
C TYR A 142 8.09 -3.52 -0.86
N VAL A 143 7.42 -4.41 -0.14
CA VAL A 143 8.02 -5.11 1.01
C VAL A 143 9.22 -5.97 0.62
N ASP A 144 9.34 -6.38 -0.64
CA ASP A 144 10.48 -7.21 -1.11
C ASP A 144 11.82 -6.46 -1.14
N ILE A 145 11.75 -5.13 -1.25
CA ILE A 145 12.92 -4.26 -1.36
C ILE A 145 12.92 -3.17 -0.29
N ARG A 146 12.09 -3.32 0.74
CA ARG A 146 12.02 -2.38 1.84
C ARG A 146 13.28 -2.47 2.69
N CYS A 147 13.85 -1.32 3.06
CA CYS A 147 14.96 -1.29 4.00
C CYS A 147 14.52 -1.80 5.39
N GLU A 148 15.32 -2.68 5.96
CA GLU A 148 15.12 -3.20 7.29
C GLU A 148 16.26 -2.72 8.22
N PRO A 149 15.99 -2.44 9.52
CA PRO A 149 14.65 -2.42 10.11
C PRO A 149 13.82 -1.22 9.62
N TYR A 150 12.50 -1.42 9.53
CA TYR A 150 11.59 -0.31 9.25
C TYR A 150 11.47 0.56 10.49
N GLU A 151 12.08 1.71 10.46
CA GLU A 151 11.90 2.72 11.51
C GLU A 151 10.55 3.42 11.28
N VAL A 152 9.64 3.25 12.24
CA VAL A 152 8.43 4.07 12.29
C VAL A 152 8.89 5.48 12.64
N PRO A 153 8.64 6.49 11.79
CA PRO A 153 8.99 7.86 12.14
C PRO A 153 8.36 8.24 13.49
N ASP A 154 9.14 8.81 14.37
CA ASP A 154 8.62 9.35 15.62
C ASP A 154 7.44 10.30 15.34
N LYS A 155 6.41 10.22 16.17
CA LYS A 155 5.16 10.97 16.04
C LYS A 155 5.40 12.45 16.17
#